data_da2ea2d24efc027a362dfb241890b104
#
_entry.id   da2ea2d24efc027a362dfb241890b104
#
_cell.length_a   1.000
_cell.length_b   1.000
_cell.length_c   1.000
_cell.angle_alpha   90.00
_cell.angle_beta   90.00
_cell.angle_gamma   90.00
#
_symmetry.space_group_name_H-M   'P 1'
#
loop_
_entity.id
_entity.type
_entity.pdbx_description
1 polymer ?
#
loop_
_entity_poly.entity_id
_entity_poly.type
_entity_poly.pdbx_seq_one_letter_code
_entity_poly.pdbx_strand_id
1 'polypeptide(L)'
;MKPAKAKPSGRFFPKSRYEDYVMQLTGIHHLTAISARPKENLSFYAGLLGMRLVKKTVNQDDVSAYHLFYADGEARPGTDLTFFDFPLPPERRGTNSISRTCLRVNGEQSLSFWRDRLKQAGVNVRDIVEVDGRLSLPFEDGEGQRLTLIDDGGAGSASPWAKSSVPAEFQIRGLGPIVLTVHDLARTEDVLTSVMNMRRAREYAAHGARMVVFAMGEGGPAAELHVIEDREQPAARQGAGGVHHVAFRTPDEAQYHAWTQRLNEARIRNSGEIDRFYFRSLYFREPNGILFEIATDGPGFATDEPMATLGEKLALPPFLEPRRAAIEAGLKPLG
;
A
#
# COMPACT_ATOMS: atom_id res chain seq x y z
N MET A 1 24.83 30.73 -37.99
CA MET A 1 23.61 29.91 -37.86
C MET A 1 23.54 29.39 -36.42
N LYS A 2 22.54 29.82 -35.65
CA LYS A 2 22.29 29.34 -34.30
C LYS A 2 21.40 28.09 -34.38
N PRO A 3 21.64 27.00 -33.59
CA PRO A 3 20.79 25.83 -33.63
C PRO A 3 19.44 26.16 -32.96
N ALA A 4 18.37 25.69 -33.59
CA ALA A 4 17.01 25.83 -33.10
C ALA A 4 16.81 24.96 -31.84
N LYS A 5 16.27 25.60 -30.79
CA LYS A 5 15.83 24.91 -29.57
C LYS A 5 14.61 24.02 -29.90
N ALA A 6 14.73 22.73 -29.71
CA ALA A 6 13.60 21.81 -29.75
C ALA A 6 12.60 22.18 -28.65
N LYS A 7 11.33 22.34 -29.02
CA LYS A 7 10.23 22.51 -28.06
C LYS A 7 9.92 21.12 -27.44
N PRO A 8 9.66 21.04 -26.12
CA PRO A 8 9.18 19.81 -25.52
C PRO A 8 7.79 19.47 -26.08
N SER A 9 7.61 18.27 -26.59
CA SER A 9 6.33 17.73 -27.06
C SER A 9 5.48 17.33 -25.86
N GLY A 10 4.89 18.30 -25.16
CA GLY A 10 3.84 18.04 -24.20
C GLY A 10 2.62 17.49 -24.95
N ARG A 11 2.23 16.27 -24.69
CA ARG A 11 0.94 15.75 -25.13
C ARG A 11 -0.14 16.47 -24.35
N PHE A 12 -0.87 17.36 -24.99
CA PHE A 12 -2.08 17.98 -24.45
C PHE A 12 -3.16 16.90 -24.39
N PHE A 13 -3.54 16.49 -23.18
CA PHE A 13 -4.77 15.73 -22.98
C PHE A 13 -5.95 16.69 -23.01
N PRO A 14 -7.03 16.41 -23.78
CA PRO A 14 -8.20 17.29 -23.80
C PRO A 14 -8.88 17.28 -22.42
N LYS A 15 -9.25 18.45 -21.93
CA LYS A 15 -10.06 18.60 -20.71
C LYS A 15 -11.39 17.86 -20.87
N SER A 16 -11.70 16.96 -19.94
CA SER A 16 -12.93 16.19 -19.89
C SER A 16 -14.16 17.09 -19.63
N ARG A 17 -15.34 16.68 -20.12
CA ARG A 17 -16.63 17.40 -19.91
C ARG A 17 -17.16 17.36 -18.47
N TYR A 18 -16.41 16.79 -17.52
CA TYR A 18 -16.74 16.67 -16.10
C TYR A 18 -15.99 17.69 -15.23
N GLU A 19 -15.78 18.93 -15.75
CA GLU A 19 -14.98 19.99 -15.10
C GLU A 19 -15.50 20.46 -13.72
N ASP A 20 -16.68 20.03 -13.26
CA ASP A 20 -17.24 20.45 -11.96
C ASP A 20 -17.04 19.43 -10.82
N TYR A 21 -16.51 18.24 -11.12
CA TYR A 21 -16.20 17.24 -10.08
C TYR A 21 -14.68 17.13 -9.92
N VAL A 22 -14.15 17.72 -8.86
CA VAL A 22 -12.72 17.60 -8.55
C VAL A 22 -12.44 16.17 -8.09
N MET A 23 -12.15 15.27 -9.05
CA MET A 23 -11.70 13.93 -8.73
C MET A 23 -10.39 14.01 -7.94
N GLN A 24 -10.38 13.47 -6.75
CA GLN A 24 -9.19 13.42 -5.92
C GLN A 24 -8.99 12.03 -5.33
N LEU A 25 -7.77 11.55 -5.37
CA LEU A 25 -7.34 10.49 -4.50
C LEU A 25 -7.09 11.08 -3.12
N THR A 26 -7.62 10.44 -2.09
CA THR A 26 -7.62 10.99 -0.72
C THR A 26 -6.52 10.40 0.17
N GLY A 27 -5.69 9.53 -0.40
CA GLY A 27 -4.58 8.89 0.30
C GLY A 27 -4.34 7.46 -0.17
N ILE A 28 -3.56 6.72 0.58
CA ILE A 28 -3.37 5.28 0.40
C ILE A 28 -4.61 4.56 0.96
N HIS A 29 -5.17 3.59 0.22
CA HIS A 29 -6.25 2.71 0.67
C HIS A 29 -5.69 1.50 1.39
N HIS A 30 -4.88 0.71 0.69
CA HIS A 30 -4.19 -0.45 1.22
C HIS A 30 -2.89 -0.71 0.43
N LEU A 31 -2.08 -1.60 0.94
CA LEU A 31 -0.91 -2.11 0.25
C LEU A 31 -0.89 -3.62 0.36
N THR A 32 -0.74 -4.30 -0.78
CA THR A 32 -0.68 -5.78 -0.83
C THR A 32 0.74 -6.23 -1.12
N ALA A 33 1.26 -7.08 -0.24
CA ALA A 33 2.55 -7.73 -0.39
C ALA A 33 2.39 -9.25 -0.59
N ILE A 34 3.51 -9.94 -0.80
CA ILE A 34 3.56 -11.39 -1.01
C ILE A 34 4.28 -12.04 0.15
N SER A 35 3.66 -13.08 0.71
CA SER A 35 4.27 -13.97 1.69
C SER A 35 4.23 -15.40 1.19
N ALA A 36 5.30 -16.16 1.35
CA ALA A 36 5.31 -17.60 1.11
C ALA A 36 5.07 -18.41 2.40
N ARG A 37 5.08 -17.73 3.56
CA ARG A 37 4.98 -18.32 4.90
C ARG A 37 3.87 -17.65 5.72
N PRO A 38 2.59 -17.94 5.42
CA PRO A 38 1.45 -17.21 5.98
C PRO A 38 1.33 -17.34 7.51
N LYS A 39 1.80 -18.44 8.11
CA LYS A 39 1.82 -18.63 9.57
C LYS A 39 2.79 -17.69 10.25
N GLU A 40 4.02 -17.58 9.74
CA GLU A 40 5.05 -16.66 10.23
C GLU A 40 4.64 -15.21 9.98
N ASN A 41 4.01 -14.94 8.84
CA ASN A 41 3.42 -13.64 8.50
C ASN A 41 2.38 -13.24 9.54
N LEU A 42 1.43 -14.13 9.87
CA LEU A 42 0.42 -13.87 10.92
C LEU A 42 1.08 -13.59 12.27
N SER A 43 2.08 -14.39 12.66
CA SER A 43 2.81 -14.22 13.92
C SER A 43 3.54 -12.87 13.97
N PHE A 44 4.06 -12.41 12.84
CA PHE A 44 4.76 -11.13 12.75
C PHE A 44 3.79 -9.95 12.81
N TYR A 45 2.81 -9.89 11.91
CA TYR A 45 1.94 -8.71 11.78
C TYR A 45 0.88 -8.62 12.89
N ALA A 46 0.23 -9.73 13.24
CA ALA A 46 -0.72 -9.73 14.34
C ALA A 46 -0.06 -9.91 15.72
N GLY A 47 0.94 -10.79 15.82
CA GLY A 47 1.61 -11.07 17.09
C GLY A 47 2.61 -10.00 17.50
N LEU A 48 3.66 -9.78 16.71
CA LEU A 48 4.74 -8.85 17.06
C LEU A 48 4.35 -7.40 16.82
N LEU A 49 3.81 -7.05 15.64
CA LEU A 49 3.39 -5.67 15.34
C LEU A 49 2.05 -5.31 16.00
N GLY A 50 1.29 -6.29 16.50
CA GLY A 50 0.05 -6.05 17.22
C GLY A 50 -1.09 -5.47 16.38
N MET A 51 -1.00 -5.58 15.05
CA MET A 51 -2.06 -5.16 14.14
C MET A 51 -3.24 -6.13 14.24
N ARG A 52 -4.45 -5.66 14.00
CA ARG A 52 -5.62 -6.53 13.97
C ARG A 52 -5.66 -7.28 12.64
N LEU A 53 -5.78 -8.63 12.68
CA LEU A 53 -6.23 -9.37 11.49
C LEU A 53 -7.72 -9.07 11.29
N VAL A 54 -8.04 -8.22 10.33
CA VAL A 54 -9.41 -7.75 10.09
C VAL A 54 -10.14 -8.58 9.03
N LYS A 55 -9.40 -9.30 8.18
CA LYS A 55 -9.99 -10.24 7.23
C LYS A 55 -9.02 -11.38 6.97
N LYS A 56 -9.53 -12.60 7.10
CA LYS A 56 -8.90 -13.84 6.66
C LYS A 56 -9.78 -14.42 5.55
N THR A 57 -9.32 -14.30 4.32
CA THR A 57 -10.03 -14.78 3.14
C THR A 57 -9.07 -15.40 2.14
N VAL A 58 -9.51 -15.64 0.92
CA VAL A 58 -8.67 -16.15 -0.17
C VAL A 58 -8.52 -15.11 -1.28
N ASN A 59 -7.48 -15.23 -2.07
CA ASN A 59 -7.38 -14.50 -3.32
C ASN A 59 -8.52 -14.94 -4.24
N GLN A 60 -9.33 -14.00 -4.73
CA GLN A 60 -10.51 -14.30 -5.54
C GLN A 60 -10.14 -14.81 -6.95
N ASP A 61 -8.93 -14.55 -7.42
CA ASP A 61 -8.42 -15.03 -8.71
C ASP A 61 -7.67 -16.37 -8.56
N ASP A 62 -7.20 -16.71 -7.33
CA ASP A 62 -6.56 -17.99 -6.99
C ASP A 62 -6.96 -18.42 -5.57
N VAL A 63 -8.04 -19.17 -5.46
CA VAL A 63 -8.62 -19.58 -4.17
C VAL A 63 -7.76 -20.56 -3.36
N SER A 64 -6.63 -21.02 -3.89
CA SER A 64 -5.64 -21.82 -3.17
C SER A 64 -4.71 -21.00 -2.27
N ALA A 65 -4.75 -19.69 -2.39
CA ALA A 65 -3.91 -18.74 -1.66
C ALA A 65 -4.74 -17.93 -0.66
N TYR A 66 -4.28 -17.80 0.58
CA TYR A 66 -4.84 -16.84 1.52
C TYR A 66 -4.69 -15.40 1.00
N HIS A 67 -5.65 -14.56 1.37
CA HIS A 67 -5.53 -13.11 1.39
C HIS A 67 -5.77 -12.64 2.82
N LEU A 68 -4.71 -12.22 3.50
CA LEU A 68 -4.74 -11.76 4.89
C LEU A 68 -4.68 -10.25 4.94
N PHE A 69 -5.54 -9.62 5.74
CA PHE A 69 -5.61 -8.17 5.89
C PHE A 69 -5.36 -7.78 7.34
N TYR A 70 -4.33 -6.97 7.57
CA TYR A 70 -3.96 -6.43 8.87
C TYR A 70 -4.20 -4.93 8.88
N ALA A 71 -4.97 -4.44 9.85
CA ALA A 71 -5.34 -3.04 9.93
C ALA A 71 -5.38 -2.54 11.38
N ASP A 72 -5.95 -1.36 11.58
CA ASP A 72 -6.26 -0.82 12.89
C ASP A 72 -7.48 -1.50 13.55
N GLY A 73 -7.91 -1.00 14.71
CA GLY A 73 -9.02 -1.59 15.47
C GLY A 73 -10.37 -1.55 14.76
N GLU A 74 -10.55 -0.65 13.80
CA GLU A 74 -11.80 -0.43 13.06
C GLU A 74 -11.75 -0.85 11.60
N ALA A 75 -10.62 -1.42 11.13
CA ALA A 75 -10.44 -1.84 9.74
C ALA A 75 -10.66 -0.70 8.73
N ARG A 76 -10.14 0.49 9.04
CA ARG A 76 -10.37 1.68 8.22
C ARG A 76 -9.49 1.70 6.98
N PRO A 77 -10.03 2.14 5.82
CA PRO A 77 -9.20 2.41 4.64
C PRO A 77 -8.00 3.31 4.99
N GLY A 78 -6.82 2.98 4.44
CA GLY A 78 -5.57 3.66 4.78
C GLY A 78 -4.80 3.04 5.94
N THR A 79 -5.31 1.96 6.52
CA THR A 79 -4.62 1.23 7.58
C THR A 79 -4.26 -0.20 7.19
N ASP A 80 -4.76 -0.68 6.04
CA ASP A 80 -4.67 -2.07 5.63
C ASP A 80 -3.33 -2.39 4.95
N LEU A 81 -2.53 -3.23 5.60
CA LEU A 81 -1.41 -3.94 5.01
C LEU A 81 -1.82 -5.39 4.77
N THR A 82 -1.82 -5.82 3.50
CA THR A 82 -2.39 -7.10 3.14
C THR A 82 -1.37 -8.04 2.49
N PHE A 83 -1.64 -9.34 2.50
CA PHE A 83 -0.72 -10.35 1.99
C PHE A 83 -1.44 -11.43 1.19
N PHE A 84 -0.90 -11.71 0.00
CA PHE A 84 -1.18 -12.95 -0.72
C PHE A 84 -0.21 -14.04 -0.28
N ASP A 85 -0.75 -15.22 0.06
CA ASP A 85 0.03 -16.42 0.32
C ASP A 85 0.44 -17.09 -1.00
N PHE A 86 1.46 -16.54 -1.66
CA PHE A 86 2.01 -17.13 -2.87
C PHE A 86 3.35 -17.84 -2.57
N PRO A 87 3.49 -19.13 -2.88
CA PRO A 87 4.71 -19.90 -2.62
C PRO A 87 5.81 -19.55 -3.62
N LEU A 88 6.19 -18.26 -3.65
CA LEU A 88 7.22 -17.73 -4.53
C LEU A 88 8.60 -17.70 -3.84
N PRO A 89 9.70 -17.76 -4.61
CA PRO A 89 11.02 -17.49 -4.07
C PRO A 89 11.10 -16.05 -3.53
N PRO A 90 12.12 -15.72 -2.70
CA PRO A 90 12.32 -14.35 -2.22
C PRO A 90 12.36 -13.32 -3.35
N GLU A 91 11.85 -12.11 -3.09
CA GLU A 91 11.94 -10.98 -4.00
C GLU A 91 13.40 -10.75 -4.44
N ARG A 92 13.60 -10.51 -5.73
CA ARG A 92 14.85 -9.96 -6.23
C ARG A 92 14.69 -8.46 -6.37
N ARG A 93 15.29 -7.73 -5.40
CA ARG A 93 15.22 -6.27 -5.32
C ARG A 93 15.79 -5.60 -6.56
N GLY A 94 15.23 -4.45 -6.93
CA GLY A 94 15.66 -3.67 -8.08
C GLY A 94 14.75 -2.47 -8.33
N THR A 95 14.94 -1.84 -9.47
CA THR A 95 14.08 -0.73 -9.92
C THR A 95 12.70 -1.24 -10.38
N ASN A 96 11.79 -0.32 -10.67
CA ASN A 96 10.41 -0.60 -11.11
C ASN A 96 9.61 -1.40 -10.08
N SER A 97 9.76 -1.04 -8.80
CA SER A 97 9.12 -1.71 -7.69
C SER A 97 8.68 -0.73 -6.59
N ILE A 98 7.76 -1.20 -5.75
CA ILE A 98 7.45 -0.56 -4.48
C ILE A 98 8.53 -1.02 -3.51
N SER A 99 9.49 -0.13 -3.24
CA SER A 99 10.73 -0.50 -2.58
C SER A 99 10.69 -0.37 -1.06
N ARG A 100 9.66 0.28 -0.47
CA ARG A 100 9.49 0.41 0.97
C ARG A 100 8.08 0.81 1.33
N THR A 101 7.58 0.25 2.44
CA THR A 101 6.29 0.59 3.05
C THR A 101 6.51 1.29 4.36
N CYS A 102 6.02 2.52 4.52
CA CYS A 102 6.04 3.18 5.81
C CYS A 102 4.74 2.92 6.58
N LEU A 103 4.86 2.83 7.90
CA LEU A 103 3.76 2.68 8.84
C LEU A 103 3.86 3.82 9.86
N ARG A 104 2.75 4.44 10.21
CA ARG A 104 2.70 5.63 11.06
C ARG A 104 2.60 5.26 12.53
N VAL A 105 3.36 5.95 13.36
CA VAL A 105 3.27 5.94 14.83
C VAL A 105 3.35 7.37 15.34
N ASN A 106 3.05 7.59 16.60
CA ASN A 106 3.03 8.93 17.19
C ASN A 106 4.22 9.15 18.12
N GLY A 107 5.15 10.01 17.71
CA GLY A 107 6.22 10.54 18.53
C GLY A 107 7.46 9.64 18.68
N GLU A 108 8.56 10.24 19.14
CA GLU A 108 9.84 9.58 19.35
C GLU A 108 9.75 8.44 20.39
N GLN A 109 8.91 8.58 21.40
CA GLN A 109 8.72 7.53 22.42
C GLN A 109 8.16 6.24 21.78
N SER A 110 7.25 6.35 20.82
CA SER A 110 6.77 5.20 20.06
C SER A 110 7.88 4.53 19.28
N LEU A 111 8.72 5.30 18.58
CA LEU A 111 9.84 4.74 17.84
C LEU A 111 10.87 4.06 18.76
N SER A 112 11.13 4.60 19.94
CA SER A 112 12.00 3.99 20.95
C SER A 112 11.42 2.68 21.47
N PHE A 113 10.11 2.64 21.81
CA PHE A 113 9.39 1.42 22.18
C PHE A 113 9.52 0.35 21.07
N TRP A 114 9.28 0.72 19.82
CA TRP A 114 9.35 -0.20 18.68
C TRP A 114 10.76 -0.71 18.42
N ARG A 115 11.77 0.14 18.50
CA ARG A 115 13.17 -0.28 18.36
C ARG A 115 13.52 -1.37 19.36
N ASP A 116 13.15 -1.18 20.63
CA ASP A 116 13.48 -2.12 21.68
C ASP A 116 12.68 -3.43 21.56
N ARG A 117 11.36 -3.34 21.22
CA ARG A 117 10.49 -4.50 20.98
C ARG A 117 10.99 -5.33 19.80
N LEU A 118 11.33 -4.71 18.67
CA LEU A 118 11.83 -5.38 17.48
C LEU A 118 13.20 -6.04 17.73
N LYS A 119 14.12 -5.35 18.43
CA LYS A 119 15.41 -5.92 18.85
C LYS A 119 15.23 -7.15 19.76
N GLN A 120 14.35 -7.08 20.73
CA GLN A 120 14.05 -8.22 21.62
C GLN A 120 13.49 -9.44 20.86
N ALA A 121 12.76 -9.20 19.80
CA ALA A 121 12.23 -10.26 18.91
C ALA A 121 13.26 -10.75 17.88
N GLY A 122 14.49 -10.23 17.87
CA GLY A 122 15.53 -10.64 16.92
C GLY A 122 15.34 -10.08 15.50
N VAL A 123 14.48 -9.07 15.32
CA VAL A 123 14.26 -8.43 14.02
C VAL A 123 15.45 -7.56 13.64
N ASN A 124 15.84 -7.59 12.38
CA ASN A 124 16.86 -6.70 11.83
C ASN A 124 16.32 -5.26 11.74
N VAL A 125 16.52 -4.49 12.81
CA VAL A 125 16.08 -3.11 12.93
C VAL A 125 17.30 -2.17 12.90
N ARG A 126 17.17 -1.05 12.17
CA ARG A 126 18.19 0.00 12.09
C ARG A 126 18.05 1.00 13.23
N ASP A 127 18.94 1.99 13.27
CA ASP A 127 18.82 3.11 14.19
C ASP A 127 17.69 4.05 13.78
N ILE A 128 17.16 4.81 14.76
CA ILE A 128 16.24 5.90 14.50
C ILE A 128 17.01 7.01 13.80
N VAL A 129 16.53 7.45 12.66
CA VAL A 129 17.12 8.52 11.85
C VAL A 129 16.04 9.51 11.44
N GLU A 130 16.44 10.76 11.22
CA GLU A 130 15.53 11.74 10.64
C GLU A 130 15.60 11.70 9.11
N VAL A 131 14.46 11.55 8.47
CA VAL A 131 14.31 11.55 7.00
C VAL A 131 13.12 12.41 6.65
N ASP A 132 13.31 13.41 5.77
CA ASP A 132 12.23 14.31 5.33
C ASP A 132 11.54 15.02 6.50
N GLY A 133 12.31 15.44 7.52
CA GLY A 133 11.80 16.10 8.74
C GLY A 133 10.97 15.20 9.66
N ARG A 134 11.03 13.86 9.48
CA ARG A 134 10.31 12.89 10.32
C ARG A 134 11.28 11.87 10.89
N LEU A 135 11.18 11.59 12.18
CA LEU A 135 11.89 10.47 12.79
C LEU A 135 11.37 9.16 12.20
N SER A 136 12.30 8.27 11.89
CA SER A 136 12.05 7.05 11.12
C SER A 136 12.86 5.89 11.66
N LEU A 137 12.23 4.71 11.76
CA LEU A 137 12.85 3.47 12.22
C LEU A 137 12.73 2.40 11.14
N PRO A 138 13.74 2.17 10.30
CA PRO A 138 13.73 1.14 9.28
C PRO A 138 13.96 -0.25 9.86
N PHE A 139 13.21 -1.25 9.35
CA PHE A 139 13.38 -2.67 9.67
C PHE A 139 12.90 -3.55 8.52
N GLU A 140 13.10 -4.85 8.62
CA GLU A 140 12.61 -5.84 7.67
C GLU A 140 11.86 -6.95 8.40
N ASP A 141 10.81 -7.49 7.77
CA ASP A 141 10.16 -8.71 8.28
C ASP A 141 10.98 -9.97 7.99
N GLY A 142 10.46 -11.13 8.39
CA GLY A 142 11.13 -12.42 8.23
C GLY A 142 11.31 -12.89 6.78
N GLU A 143 10.65 -12.25 5.81
CA GLU A 143 10.77 -12.54 4.37
C GLU A 143 11.48 -11.41 3.61
N GLY A 144 11.93 -10.37 4.34
CA GLY A 144 12.72 -9.27 3.79
C GLY A 144 11.88 -8.11 3.25
N GLN A 145 10.58 -8.01 3.60
CA GLN A 145 9.81 -6.82 3.27
C GLN A 145 10.37 -5.62 4.03
N ARG A 146 10.70 -4.57 3.28
CA ARG A 146 11.30 -3.35 3.83
C ARG A 146 10.21 -2.45 4.40
N LEU A 147 10.22 -2.31 5.71
CA LEU A 147 9.27 -1.51 6.47
C LEU A 147 9.99 -0.32 7.13
N THR A 148 9.25 0.74 7.42
CA THR A 148 9.74 1.85 8.23
C THR A 148 8.62 2.38 9.11
N LEU A 149 8.81 2.40 10.42
CA LEU A 149 7.94 3.20 11.28
C LEU A 149 8.36 4.66 11.17
N ILE A 150 7.39 5.54 11.00
CA ILE A 150 7.62 6.98 10.93
C ILE A 150 6.78 7.71 11.99
N ASP A 151 7.36 8.74 12.57
CA ASP A 151 6.59 9.67 13.39
C ASP A 151 5.67 10.51 12.49
N ASP A 152 4.36 10.43 12.73
CA ASP A 152 3.36 11.22 12.01
C ASP A 152 2.96 12.51 12.74
N GLY A 153 3.60 12.82 13.89
CA GLY A 153 3.28 13.98 14.72
C GLY A 153 1.89 13.93 15.34
N GLY A 154 1.28 12.74 15.42
CA GLY A 154 -0.10 12.59 15.89
C GLY A 154 -1.16 13.03 14.90
N ALA A 155 -0.80 13.28 13.64
CA ALA A 155 -1.72 13.74 12.61
C ALA A 155 -2.79 12.70 12.25
N GLY A 156 -4.02 13.18 12.09
CA GLY A 156 -5.16 12.34 11.74
C GLY A 156 -5.67 11.47 12.90
N SER A 157 -6.75 10.74 12.64
CA SER A 157 -7.38 9.86 13.61
C SER A 157 -6.60 8.56 13.79
N ALA A 158 -6.71 7.96 14.98
CA ALA A 158 -6.22 6.62 15.28
C ALA A 158 -7.33 5.79 15.90
N SER A 159 -7.37 4.50 15.62
CA SER A 159 -8.31 3.55 16.22
C SER A 159 -7.53 2.35 16.76
N PRO A 160 -6.97 2.48 17.98
CA PRO A 160 -6.22 1.41 18.62
C PRO A 160 -7.07 0.15 18.79
N TRP A 161 -6.50 -1.01 18.54
CA TRP A 161 -7.17 -2.28 18.78
C TRP A 161 -7.02 -2.68 20.26
N ALA A 162 -8.13 -2.79 20.96
CA ALA A 162 -8.14 -3.08 22.39
C ALA A 162 -7.54 -4.45 22.78
N LYS A 163 -7.51 -5.42 21.85
CA LYS A 163 -6.92 -6.75 22.08
C LYS A 163 -5.47 -6.85 21.60
N SER A 164 -4.84 -5.75 21.16
CA SER A 164 -3.44 -5.74 20.73
C SER A 164 -2.49 -6.07 21.87
N SER A 165 -1.38 -6.74 21.55
CA SER A 165 -0.25 -6.94 22.47
C SER A 165 0.59 -5.67 22.66
N VAL A 166 0.30 -4.60 21.93
CA VAL A 166 0.99 -3.31 21.95
C VAL A 166 0.12 -2.29 22.67
N PRO A 167 0.66 -1.53 23.66
CA PRO A 167 -0.08 -0.44 24.33
C PRO A 167 -0.66 0.54 23.31
N ALA A 168 -1.86 1.04 23.58
CA ALA A 168 -2.64 1.84 22.63
C ALA A 168 -1.90 3.07 22.08
N GLU A 169 -1.11 3.73 22.92
CA GLU A 169 -0.30 4.90 22.58
C GLU A 169 0.85 4.62 21.62
N PHE A 170 1.32 3.37 21.53
CA PHE A 170 2.41 2.94 20.66
C PHE A 170 1.94 2.19 19.41
N GLN A 171 0.65 1.88 19.29
CA GLN A 171 0.15 1.12 18.15
C GLN A 171 0.37 1.83 16.82
N ILE A 172 0.53 1.02 15.77
CA ILE A 172 0.57 1.48 14.39
C ILE A 172 -0.77 2.13 14.04
N ARG A 173 -0.71 3.35 13.50
CA ARG A 173 -1.86 4.21 13.23
C ARG A 173 -2.38 4.06 11.79
N GLY A 174 -1.66 3.33 10.95
CA GLY A 174 -1.99 3.05 9.56
C GLY A 174 -0.78 3.18 8.63
N LEU A 175 -1.05 3.14 7.33
CA LEU A 175 -0.04 3.29 6.30
C LEU A 175 0.50 4.72 6.27
N GLY A 176 1.79 4.83 6.06
CA GLY A 176 2.52 6.06 5.80
C GLY A 176 2.89 6.20 4.32
N PRO A 177 3.90 7.01 4.00
CA PRO A 177 4.39 7.14 2.64
C PRO A 177 4.80 5.79 2.03
N ILE A 178 4.48 5.60 0.77
CA ILE A 178 4.94 4.44 0.00
C ILE A 178 6.08 4.88 -0.89
N VAL A 179 7.19 4.13 -0.87
CA VAL A 179 8.37 4.47 -1.67
C VAL A 179 8.42 3.61 -2.92
N LEU A 180 8.51 4.27 -4.06
CA LEU A 180 8.73 3.64 -5.36
C LEU A 180 10.18 3.86 -5.78
N THR A 181 10.81 2.82 -6.33
CA THR A 181 12.05 2.96 -7.08
C THR A 181 11.74 2.70 -8.55
N VAL A 182 11.97 3.69 -9.41
CA VAL A 182 11.62 3.64 -10.83
C VAL A 182 12.86 3.87 -11.70
N HIS A 183 12.86 3.28 -12.90
CA HIS A 183 13.93 3.50 -13.87
C HIS A 183 13.83 4.88 -14.55
N ASP A 184 12.61 5.39 -14.75
CA ASP A 184 12.35 6.67 -15.42
C ASP A 184 11.29 7.45 -14.61
N LEU A 185 11.78 8.41 -13.80
CA LEU A 185 10.95 9.25 -12.96
C LEU A 185 9.99 10.12 -13.80
N ALA A 186 10.44 10.66 -14.93
CA ALA A 186 9.61 11.57 -15.70
C ALA A 186 8.33 10.91 -16.21
N ARG A 187 8.40 9.63 -16.58
CA ARG A 187 7.22 8.87 -17.01
C ARG A 187 6.24 8.59 -15.86
N THR A 188 6.76 8.26 -14.67
CA THR A 188 5.92 8.11 -13.47
C THR A 188 5.29 9.44 -13.09
N GLU A 189 6.07 10.54 -13.03
CA GLU A 189 5.59 11.87 -12.70
C GLU A 189 4.45 12.32 -13.62
N ASP A 190 4.56 12.08 -14.93
CA ASP A 190 3.50 12.43 -15.89
C ASP A 190 2.17 11.73 -15.55
N VAL A 191 2.18 10.45 -15.22
CA VAL A 191 0.98 9.73 -14.80
C VAL A 191 0.46 10.21 -13.44
N LEU A 192 1.33 10.38 -12.45
CA LEU A 192 0.91 10.84 -11.13
C LEU A 192 0.26 12.23 -11.17
N THR A 193 0.82 13.16 -11.96
CA THR A 193 0.34 14.55 -12.00
C THR A 193 -0.75 14.79 -13.03
N SER A 194 -0.59 14.26 -14.26
CA SER A 194 -1.50 14.56 -15.37
C SER A 194 -2.72 13.63 -15.40
N VAL A 195 -2.62 12.41 -14.84
CA VAL A 195 -3.73 11.45 -14.84
C VAL A 195 -4.34 11.29 -13.45
N MET A 196 -3.50 11.09 -12.41
CA MET A 196 -3.96 10.77 -11.07
C MET A 196 -4.21 12.03 -10.19
N ASN A 197 -4.06 13.25 -10.73
CA ASN A 197 -4.26 14.51 -10.03
C ASN A 197 -3.44 14.67 -8.74
N MET A 198 -2.30 14.00 -8.64
CA MET A 198 -1.36 14.20 -7.55
C MET A 198 -0.54 15.47 -7.77
N ARG A 199 -0.07 16.07 -6.68
CA ARG A 199 0.77 17.26 -6.73
C ARG A 199 2.21 16.90 -6.41
N ARG A 200 3.17 17.34 -7.25
CA ARG A 200 4.58 17.33 -6.84
C ARG A 200 4.75 18.31 -5.67
N ALA A 201 5.01 17.78 -4.48
CA ALA A 201 4.97 18.55 -3.24
C ALA A 201 6.35 19.10 -2.84
N ARG A 202 7.38 18.26 -2.86
CA ARG A 202 8.75 18.61 -2.43
C ARG A 202 9.76 17.58 -2.92
N GLU A 203 11.02 17.87 -2.66
CA GLU A 203 12.14 16.96 -2.87
C GLU A 203 13.05 16.97 -1.65
N TYR A 204 13.73 15.86 -1.41
CA TYR A 204 14.75 15.74 -0.37
C TYR A 204 15.81 14.71 -0.80
N ALA A 205 16.94 14.71 -0.10
CA ALA A 205 17.99 13.70 -0.29
C ALA A 205 18.01 12.74 0.89
N ALA A 206 18.01 11.44 0.60
CA ALA A 206 18.17 10.40 1.60
C ALA A 206 18.96 9.22 1.03
N HIS A 207 19.84 8.64 1.84
CA HIS A 207 20.65 7.48 1.47
C HIS A 207 21.41 7.61 0.14
N GLY A 208 21.86 8.83 -0.18
CA GLY A 208 22.60 9.14 -1.41
C GLY A 208 21.72 9.28 -2.66
N ALA A 209 20.40 9.19 -2.54
CA ALA A 209 19.45 9.35 -3.62
C ALA A 209 18.59 10.61 -3.45
N ARG A 210 18.12 11.16 -4.60
CA ARG A 210 17.11 12.22 -4.64
C ARG A 210 15.73 11.56 -4.58
N MET A 211 14.92 12.00 -3.64
CA MET A 211 13.53 11.59 -3.45
C MET A 211 12.61 12.70 -3.93
N VAL A 212 11.60 12.37 -4.73
CA VAL A 212 10.54 13.30 -5.15
C VAL A 212 9.23 12.86 -4.53
N VAL A 213 8.56 13.77 -3.85
CA VAL A 213 7.31 13.50 -3.12
C VAL A 213 6.12 13.99 -3.92
N PHE A 214 5.16 13.09 -4.13
CA PHE A 214 3.86 13.38 -4.74
C PHE A 214 2.78 13.21 -3.68
N ALA A 215 1.93 14.23 -3.52
CA ALA A 215 0.89 14.29 -2.51
C ALA A 215 -0.50 14.17 -3.14
N MET A 216 -1.38 13.43 -2.46
CA MET A 216 -2.81 13.30 -2.77
C MET A 216 -3.63 14.21 -1.85
N GLY A 217 -4.78 14.70 -2.31
CA GLY A 217 -5.70 15.50 -1.51
C GLY A 217 -4.98 16.60 -0.69
N GLU A 218 -5.22 16.62 0.60
CA GLU A 218 -4.58 17.58 1.53
C GLU A 218 -3.08 17.27 1.80
N GLY A 219 -2.60 16.10 1.38
CA GLY A 219 -1.24 15.64 1.65
C GLY A 219 -1.08 15.03 3.04
N GLY A 220 0.15 15.08 3.55
CA GLY A 220 0.51 14.46 4.83
C GLY A 220 0.94 12.99 4.71
N PRO A 221 1.46 12.40 5.81
CA PRO A 221 2.14 11.12 5.74
C PRO A 221 1.27 9.93 5.27
N ALA A 222 -0.05 10.02 5.37
CA ALA A 222 -0.99 9.00 4.87
C ALA A 222 -1.33 9.14 3.38
N ALA A 223 -0.85 10.20 2.71
CA ALA A 223 -1.26 10.58 1.36
C ALA A 223 -0.08 10.97 0.47
N GLU A 224 1.07 10.33 0.67
CA GLU A 224 2.31 10.63 -0.06
C GLU A 224 2.87 9.39 -0.75
N LEU A 225 3.33 9.58 -2.00
CA LEU A 225 4.28 8.70 -2.67
C LEU A 225 5.64 9.36 -2.72
N HIS A 226 6.67 8.64 -2.35
CA HIS A 226 8.06 9.07 -2.47
C HIS A 226 8.72 8.27 -3.59
N VAL A 227 9.24 8.94 -4.60
CA VAL A 227 9.77 8.29 -5.79
C VAL A 227 11.28 8.54 -5.92
N ILE A 228 12.03 7.44 -6.09
CA ILE A 228 13.46 7.43 -6.38
C ILE A 228 13.65 7.03 -7.84
N GLU A 229 14.46 7.77 -8.60
CA GLU A 229 14.95 7.29 -9.89
C GLU A 229 16.24 6.50 -9.67
N ASP A 230 16.27 5.26 -10.18
CA ASP A 230 17.45 4.42 -10.20
C ASP A 230 17.55 3.73 -11.56
N ARG A 231 18.48 4.22 -12.39
CA ARG A 231 18.72 3.71 -13.75
C ARG A 231 19.78 2.61 -13.81
N GLU A 232 20.51 2.43 -12.71
CA GLU A 232 21.64 1.51 -12.66
C GLU A 232 21.21 0.08 -12.29
N GLN A 233 20.22 -0.03 -11.40
CA GLN A 233 19.73 -1.33 -10.97
C GLN A 233 18.86 -2.02 -12.02
N PRO A 234 18.94 -3.35 -12.14
CA PRO A 234 17.99 -4.12 -12.94
C PRO A 234 16.58 -4.01 -12.36
N ALA A 235 15.57 -4.25 -13.20
CA ALA A 235 14.19 -4.33 -12.74
C ALA A 235 14.02 -5.42 -11.68
N ALA A 236 13.27 -5.12 -10.64
CA ALA A 236 12.93 -6.07 -9.59
C ALA A 236 12.14 -7.27 -10.15
N ARG A 237 12.25 -8.42 -9.49
CA ARG A 237 11.37 -9.56 -9.72
C ARG A 237 10.57 -9.84 -8.47
N GLN A 238 9.27 -9.80 -8.60
CA GLN A 238 8.34 -10.10 -7.51
C GLN A 238 8.61 -11.47 -6.90
N GLY A 239 8.44 -11.55 -5.59
CA GLY A 239 8.59 -12.77 -4.80
C GLY A 239 8.17 -12.50 -3.36
N ALA A 240 8.39 -13.49 -2.49
CA ALA A 240 8.12 -13.38 -1.07
C ALA A 240 8.90 -12.22 -0.44
N GLY A 241 8.25 -11.40 0.40
CA GLY A 241 8.78 -10.16 0.96
C GLY A 241 8.73 -8.96 0.02
N GLY A 242 8.26 -9.13 -1.22
CA GLY A 242 8.03 -8.03 -2.17
C GLY A 242 6.59 -7.51 -2.13
N VAL A 243 6.42 -6.27 -2.57
CA VAL A 243 5.10 -5.65 -2.66
C VAL A 243 4.47 -5.96 -4.01
N HIS A 244 3.21 -6.42 -4.01
CA HIS A 244 2.46 -6.72 -5.22
C HIS A 244 1.89 -5.45 -5.86
N HIS A 245 1.21 -4.62 -5.08
CA HIS A 245 0.62 -3.35 -5.53
C HIS A 245 0.35 -2.39 -4.37
N VAL A 246 0.13 -1.14 -4.72
CA VAL A 246 -0.42 -0.11 -3.83
C VAL A 246 -1.77 0.34 -4.36
N ALA A 247 -2.76 0.46 -3.46
CA ALA A 247 -4.08 0.96 -3.76
C ALA A 247 -4.27 2.39 -3.24
N PHE A 248 -4.82 3.24 -4.09
CA PHE A 248 -5.14 4.64 -3.79
C PHE A 248 -6.62 4.77 -3.51
N ARG A 249 -6.94 5.58 -2.52
CA ARG A 249 -8.28 5.73 -1.99
C ARG A 249 -9.11 6.70 -2.83
N THR A 250 -10.30 6.25 -3.26
CA THR A 250 -11.35 7.10 -3.81
C THR A 250 -12.62 6.97 -2.96
N PRO A 251 -13.29 8.10 -2.62
CA PRO A 251 -14.31 8.07 -1.55
C PRO A 251 -15.62 7.39 -1.95
N ASP A 252 -15.97 7.39 -3.24
CA ASP A 252 -17.28 6.94 -3.70
C ASP A 252 -17.27 6.33 -5.11
N GLU A 253 -18.39 5.70 -5.47
CA GLU A 253 -18.56 5.06 -6.78
C GLU A 253 -18.55 6.04 -7.95
N ALA A 254 -19.05 7.26 -7.75
CA ALA A 254 -19.10 8.25 -8.85
C ALA A 254 -17.68 8.65 -9.27
N GLN A 255 -16.80 8.90 -8.30
CA GLN A 255 -15.39 9.16 -8.57
C GLN A 255 -14.68 7.90 -9.11
N TYR A 256 -15.01 6.72 -8.61
CA TYR A 256 -14.45 5.46 -9.11
C TYR A 256 -14.76 5.26 -10.62
N HIS A 257 -16.01 5.49 -11.05
CA HIS A 257 -16.38 5.47 -12.47
C HIS A 257 -15.64 6.56 -13.27
N ALA A 258 -15.50 7.75 -12.72
CA ALA A 258 -14.76 8.83 -13.36
C ALA A 258 -13.26 8.50 -13.53
N TRP A 259 -12.64 7.81 -12.57
CA TRP A 259 -11.25 7.30 -12.71
C TRP A 259 -11.14 6.29 -13.84
N THR A 260 -12.13 5.38 -13.99
CA THR A 260 -12.15 4.43 -15.10
C THR A 260 -12.19 5.13 -16.46
N GLN A 261 -13.04 6.14 -16.60
CA GLN A 261 -13.11 6.96 -17.81
C GLN A 261 -11.80 7.71 -18.07
N ARG A 262 -11.22 8.30 -17.03
CA ARG A 262 -9.94 9.03 -17.13
C ARG A 262 -8.80 8.16 -17.62
N LEU A 263 -8.65 6.95 -17.10
CA LEU A 263 -7.63 6.01 -17.56
C LEU A 263 -7.85 5.60 -19.02
N ASN A 264 -9.10 5.41 -19.45
CA ASN A 264 -9.46 5.09 -20.83
C ASN A 264 -9.13 6.25 -21.78
N GLU A 265 -9.47 7.49 -21.41
CA GLU A 265 -9.15 8.71 -22.17
C GLU A 265 -7.64 8.91 -22.29
N ALA A 266 -6.88 8.64 -21.21
CA ALA A 266 -5.42 8.65 -21.19
C ALA A 266 -4.80 7.47 -21.96
N ARG A 267 -5.62 6.53 -22.46
CA ARG A 267 -5.20 5.29 -23.13
C ARG A 267 -4.28 4.41 -22.26
N ILE A 268 -4.48 4.44 -20.96
CA ILE A 268 -3.81 3.56 -20.02
C ILE A 268 -4.59 2.26 -19.94
N ARG A 269 -3.93 1.15 -20.29
CA ARG A 269 -4.53 -0.18 -20.17
C ARG A 269 -4.84 -0.46 -18.72
N ASN A 270 -6.09 -0.82 -18.44
CA ASN A 270 -6.58 -1.11 -17.09
C ASN A 270 -7.47 -2.37 -17.09
N SER A 271 -7.83 -2.82 -15.88
CA SER A 271 -8.65 -4.01 -15.67
C SER A 271 -10.13 -3.82 -16.01
N GLY A 272 -10.59 -2.56 -16.20
CA GLY A 272 -11.98 -2.23 -16.01
C GLY A 272 -12.36 -2.29 -14.53
N GLU A 273 -13.63 -2.02 -14.26
CA GLU A 273 -14.19 -2.00 -12.90
C GLU A 273 -14.39 -3.42 -12.37
N ILE A 274 -13.79 -3.72 -11.21
CA ILE A 274 -13.86 -5.05 -10.59
C ILE A 274 -14.50 -4.91 -9.21
N ASP A 275 -15.56 -5.69 -8.95
CA ASP A 275 -16.13 -5.83 -7.62
C ASP A 275 -15.33 -6.89 -6.83
N ARG A 276 -14.64 -6.45 -5.77
CA ARG A 276 -13.90 -7.32 -4.85
C ARG A 276 -14.69 -7.66 -3.59
N PHE A 277 -15.99 -7.40 -3.58
CA PHE A 277 -16.95 -7.64 -2.51
C PHE A 277 -16.77 -6.69 -1.31
N TYR A 278 -15.58 -6.46 -0.81
CA TYR A 278 -15.29 -5.55 0.31
C TYR A 278 -15.02 -4.12 -0.13
N PHE A 279 -14.61 -3.95 -1.36
CA PHE A 279 -14.38 -2.68 -2.08
C PHE A 279 -14.37 -2.94 -3.58
N ARG A 280 -14.48 -1.88 -4.37
CA ARG A 280 -14.31 -1.95 -5.81
C ARG A 280 -12.89 -1.57 -6.18
N SER A 281 -12.35 -2.21 -7.22
CA SER A 281 -10.96 -2.09 -7.63
C SER A 281 -10.82 -1.78 -9.11
N LEU A 282 -9.88 -0.89 -9.42
CA LEU A 282 -9.48 -0.54 -10.78
C LEU A 282 -7.97 -0.64 -10.87
N TYR A 283 -7.46 -1.69 -11.54
CA TYR A 283 -6.03 -1.97 -11.63
C TYR A 283 -5.44 -1.43 -12.93
N PHE A 284 -4.25 -0.85 -12.86
CA PHE A 284 -3.47 -0.48 -14.01
C PHE A 284 -1.97 -0.48 -13.68
N ARG A 285 -1.12 -0.54 -14.72
CA ARG A 285 0.31 -0.39 -14.51
C ARG A 285 0.73 1.02 -14.92
N GLU A 286 1.47 1.69 -14.01
CA GLU A 286 2.15 2.92 -14.36
C GLU A 286 3.30 2.62 -15.37
N PRO A 287 3.88 3.66 -16.05
CA PRO A 287 4.76 3.42 -17.19
C PRO A 287 6.05 2.63 -16.93
N ASN A 288 6.52 2.52 -15.69
CA ASN A 288 7.65 1.65 -15.32
C ASN A 288 7.19 0.24 -14.94
N GLY A 289 5.89 -0.05 -15.01
CA GLY A 289 5.33 -1.38 -14.81
C GLY A 289 4.86 -1.71 -13.40
N ILE A 290 4.97 -0.78 -12.44
CA ILE A 290 4.46 -0.96 -11.08
C ILE A 290 2.93 -1.04 -11.14
N LEU A 291 2.35 -2.01 -10.44
CA LEU A 291 0.90 -2.19 -10.39
C LEU A 291 0.30 -1.22 -9.38
N PHE A 292 -0.60 -0.39 -9.87
CA PHE A 292 -1.43 0.52 -9.11
C PHE A 292 -2.88 0.04 -9.10
N GLU A 293 -3.58 0.37 -8.03
CA GLU A 293 -5.01 0.16 -7.87
C GLU A 293 -5.66 1.47 -7.43
N ILE A 294 -6.89 1.73 -7.88
CA ILE A 294 -7.77 2.72 -7.28
C ILE A 294 -8.91 1.93 -6.63
N ALA A 295 -9.13 2.15 -5.33
CA ALA A 295 -10.09 1.40 -4.54
C ALA A 295 -11.09 2.31 -3.84
N THR A 296 -12.37 1.89 -3.79
CA THR A 296 -13.41 2.59 -3.02
C THR A 296 -13.30 2.29 -1.53
N ASP A 297 -13.73 3.22 -0.69
CA ASP A 297 -13.75 3.05 0.76
C ASP A 297 -14.71 1.95 1.24
N GLY A 298 -15.76 1.68 0.50
CA GLY A 298 -16.79 0.74 0.89
C GLY A 298 -17.07 -0.35 -0.12
N PRO A 299 -17.89 -1.33 0.32
CA PRO A 299 -18.70 -1.42 1.54
C PRO A 299 -17.93 -1.76 2.83
N GLY A 300 -16.68 -2.25 2.75
CA GLY A 300 -15.83 -2.55 3.90
C GLY A 300 -15.95 -3.98 4.43
N PHE A 301 -15.05 -4.34 5.37
CA PHE A 301 -14.92 -5.73 5.85
C PHE A 301 -16.07 -6.20 6.75
N ALA A 302 -16.86 -5.29 7.31
CA ALA A 302 -18.02 -5.65 8.13
C ALA A 302 -19.26 -6.06 7.31
N THR A 303 -19.14 -6.17 6.00
CA THR A 303 -20.23 -6.55 5.10
C THR A 303 -20.75 -7.98 5.37
N ASP A 304 -19.86 -8.91 5.72
CA ASP A 304 -20.17 -10.33 5.92
C ASP A 304 -19.78 -10.86 7.31
N GLU A 305 -19.11 -10.07 8.13
CA GLU A 305 -18.72 -10.43 9.49
C GLU A 305 -19.03 -9.28 10.47
N PRO A 306 -19.46 -9.56 11.68
CA PRO A 306 -19.60 -8.52 12.70
C PRO A 306 -18.25 -7.84 12.99
N MET A 307 -18.25 -6.52 13.16
CA MET A 307 -17.03 -5.75 13.46
C MET A 307 -16.25 -6.33 14.65
N ALA A 308 -16.91 -6.85 15.67
CA ALA A 308 -16.25 -7.38 16.87
C ALA A 308 -15.41 -8.63 16.62
N THR A 309 -15.73 -9.40 15.59
CA THR A 309 -15.15 -10.73 15.26
C THR A 309 -14.49 -10.80 13.90
N LEU A 310 -14.20 -9.64 13.27
CA LEU A 310 -13.49 -9.60 12.00
C LEU A 310 -12.20 -10.43 12.05
N GLY A 311 -11.99 -11.24 11.01
CA GLY A 311 -10.77 -12.02 10.80
C GLY A 311 -10.63 -13.29 11.67
N GLU A 312 -11.57 -13.57 12.59
CA GLU A 312 -11.50 -14.77 13.43
C GLU A 312 -11.77 -16.05 12.61
N LYS A 313 -12.62 -15.98 11.59
CA LYS A 313 -12.96 -17.11 10.71
C LYS A 313 -12.47 -16.88 9.29
N LEU A 314 -12.44 -17.94 8.48
CA LEU A 314 -12.30 -17.80 7.04
C LEU A 314 -13.59 -17.21 6.48
N ALA A 315 -13.53 -15.96 6.01
CA ALA A 315 -14.62 -15.29 5.30
C ALA A 315 -14.48 -15.57 3.79
N LEU A 316 -15.58 -15.90 3.14
CA LEU A 316 -15.63 -16.08 1.69
C LEU A 316 -16.74 -15.20 1.12
N PRO A 317 -16.50 -14.47 0.03
CA PRO A 317 -17.56 -13.81 -0.69
C PRO A 317 -18.67 -14.81 -1.09
N PRO A 318 -19.95 -14.38 -1.19
CA PRO A 318 -21.09 -15.30 -1.43
C PRO A 318 -20.92 -16.23 -2.63
N PHE A 319 -20.25 -15.77 -3.68
CA PHE A 319 -20.01 -16.58 -4.89
C PHE A 319 -18.97 -17.70 -4.68
N LEU A 320 -18.17 -17.66 -3.62
CA LEU A 320 -17.21 -18.70 -3.24
C LEU A 320 -17.76 -19.67 -2.18
N GLU A 321 -18.78 -19.28 -1.42
CA GLU A 321 -19.38 -20.09 -0.37
C GLU A 321 -19.77 -21.53 -0.81
N PRO A 322 -20.33 -21.77 -2.00
CA PRO A 322 -20.62 -23.12 -2.47
C PRO A 322 -19.39 -24.04 -2.58
N ARG A 323 -18.19 -23.46 -2.60
CA ARG A 323 -16.92 -24.17 -2.72
C ARG A 323 -16.15 -24.23 -1.40
N ARG A 324 -16.70 -23.75 -0.28
CA ARG A 324 -16.03 -23.61 1.03
C ARG A 324 -15.20 -24.83 1.43
N ALA A 325 -15.81 -26.02 1.45
CA ALA A 325 -15.13 -27.24 1.89
C ALA A 325 -13.89 -27.57 1.03
N ALA A 326 -13.97 -27.38 -0.28
CA ALA A 326 -12.85 -27.59 -1.20
C ALA A 326 -11.75 -26.52 -1.00
N ILE A 327 -12.14 -25.27 -0.77
CA ILE A 327 -11.21 -24.16 -0.51
C ILE A 327 -10.46 -24.42 0.80
N GLU A 328 -11.18 -24.70 1.90
CA GLU A 328 -10.57 -24.98 3.22
C GLU A 328 -9.62 -26.18 3.18
N ALA A 329 -9.96 -27.24 2.44
CA ALA A 329 -9.10 -28.41 2.28
C ALA A 329 -7.80 -28.12 1.49
N GLY A 330 -7.79 -27.08 0.65
CA GLY A 330 -6.62 -26.68 -0.16
C GLY A 330 -5.71 -25.67 0.53
N LEU A 331 -6.16 -25.04 1.61
CA LEU A 331 -5.40 -23.98 2.29
C LEU A 331 -4.37 -24.56 3.27
N LYS A 332 -3.24 -23.87 3.42
CA LYS A 332 -2.22 -24.19 4.43
C LYS A 332 -2.76 -23.93 5.84
N PRO A 333 -2.41 -24.74 6.86
CA PRO A 333 -2.75 -24.41 8.24
C PRO A 333 -2.06 -23.12 8.70
N LEU A 334 -2.82 -22.19 9.29
CA LEU A 334 -2.29 -20.96 9.90
C LEU A 334 -1.94 -21.12 11.38
N GLY A 335 -2.43 -22.16 12.04
CA GLY A 335 -2.22 -22.46 13.46
C GLY A 335 -3.49 -22.89 14.14
#